data_1773ba2448205ccfada17d59eca8d12c
#
_entry.id   1773ba2448205ccfada17d59eca8d12c
#
_cell.length_a   1.000
_cell.length_b   1.000
_cell.length_c   1.000
_cell.angle_alpha   90.00
_cell.angle_beta   90.00
_cell.angle_gamma   90.00
#
_symmetry.space_group_name_H-M   'P 1'
#
loop_
_entity.id
_entity.type
_entity.pdbx_description
1 polymer ?
#
loop_
_entity_poly.entity_id
_entity_poly.type
_entity_poly.pdbx_seq_one_letter_code
_entity_poly.pdbx_strand_id
1 'polypeptide(L)'
;MLQWARQRNHVLPFTVAAGGTWIALTIAPQLHWSMAVVVLLATIFLVYLELLTQWSFRAPTKRKPALELTGWKRLDITVEGYRLAHYLKAGEPNKPVAWLCHGWTSGAIRMVDRAKPFVDRGWNVVLWDLPSHGASDRLSKWSAEQTTTLMIQSMNWLAKDRPAWFANGVCYYGHSIGGFIGLRTSRRRSELTSDVNILGWVFESPMTGYTEIHAETCNLLRIPHRLRPWVLAKTIRHFNAINSAVGGVSSLSDADMPAWGVPREPTLLVQASPDNRLGERHHERLTQIMEKPEHAGLLTAHYLSDLSHSGSHMSPSRDAVLSAWLDECLIHSSSV
;
A
#
# COMPACT_ATOMS: atom_id res chain seq x y z
N MET A 1 5.08 26.46 6.21
CA MET A 1 6.43 26.15 6.72
C MET A 1 6.51 24.77 7.39
N LEU A 2 5.67 24.45 8.39
CA LEU A 2 5.68 23.14 9.09
C LEU A 2 5.37 21.94 8.16
N GLN A 3 4.45 22.09 7.20
CA GLN A 3 4.10 21.05 6.25
C GLN A 3 5.28 20.71 5.32
N TRP A 4 5.94 21.72 4.78
CA TRP A 4 7.14 21.56 3.97
C TRP A 4 8.28 20.85 4.74
N ALA A 5 8.50 21.22 6.02
CA ALA A 5 9.50 20.59 6.87
C ALA A 5 9.19 19.10 7.13
N ARG A 6 7.89 18.74 7.28
CA ARG A 6 7.46 17.35 7.47
C ARG A 6 7.61 16.50 6.22
N GLN A 7 7.59 17.08 5.04
CA GLN A 7 7.83 16.36 3.78
C GLN A 7 9.30 15.99 3.57
N ARG A 8 10.24 16.49 4.41
CA ARG A 8 11.68 16.25 4.28
C ARG A 8 12.26 15.53 5.51
N ASN A 9 12.91 14.40 5.28
CA ASN A 9 13.37 13.46 6.33
C ASN A 9 14.30 14.07 7.39
N HIS A 10 15.04 15.12 7.06
CA HIS A 10 16.08 15.64 7.94
C HIS A 10 15.77 17.01 8.55
N VAL A 11 14.80 17.74 8.00
CA VAL A 11 14.56 19.13 8.39
C VAL A 11 14.07 19.23 9.83
N LEU A 12 13.03 18.46 10.21
CA LEU A 12 12.49 18.53 11.58
C LEU A 12 13.48 18.04 12.64
N PRO A 13 14.10 16.84 12.52
CA PRO A 13 15.09 16.40 13.50
C PRO A 13 16.23 17.38 13.65
N PHE A 14 16.75 17.92 12.54
CA PHE A 14 17.83 18.91 12.55
C PHE A 14 17.39 20.23 13.21
N THR A 15 16.21 20.75 12.87
CA THR A 15 15.69 21.99 13.46
C THR A 15 15.48 21.86 14.98
N VAL A 16 14.95 20.71 15.43
CA VAL A 16 14.75 20.43 16.87
C VAL A 16 16.12 20.35 17.57
N ALA A 17 17.09 19.64 16.97
CA ALA A 17 18.43 19.51 17.53
C ALA A 17 19.14 20.88 17.63
N ALA A 18 19.14 21.65 16.54
CA ALA A 18 19.78 22.97 16.50
C ALA A 18 19.13 23.96 17.48
N GLY A 19 17.78 24.02 17.49
CA GLY A 19 17.04 24.90 18.39
C GLY A 19 17.24 24.57 19.87
N GLY A 20 17.17 23.29 20.22
CA GLY A 20 17.38 22.83 21.59
C GLY A 20 18.82 23.06 22.07
N THR A 21 19.82 22.81 21.21
CA THR A 21 21.22 23.10 21.52
C THR A 21 21.45 24.60 21.70
N TRP A 22 20.89 25.43 20.83
CA TRP A 22 20.93 26.88 20.97
C TRP A 22 20.37 27.36 22.31
N ILE A 23 19.16 26.88 22.69
CA ILE A 23 18.52 27.20 23.96
C ILE A 23 19.42 26.78 25.13
N ALA A 24 19.97 25.56 25.12
CA ALA A 24 20.84 25.07 26.17
C ALA A 24 22.10 25.97 26.35
N LEU A 25 22.72 26.36 25.23
CA LEU A 25 23.91 27.23 25.24
C LEU A 25 23.62 28.66 25.74
N THR A 26 22.41 29.18 25.45
CA THR A 26 22.01 30.51 25.92
C THR A 26 21.59 30.53 27.42
N ILE A 27 21.06 29.42 27.92
CA ILE A 27 20.65 29.28 29.31
C ILE A 27 21.85 29.00 30.25
N ALA A 28 22.82 28.21 29.79
CA ALA A 28 23.95 27.76 30.59
C ALA A 28 24.74 28.90 31.28
N PRO A 29 25.01 30.06 30.63
CA PRO A 29 25.72 31.19 31.25
C PRO A 29 24.82 31.99 32.22
N GLN A 30 23.49 31.92 32.11
CA GLN A 30 22.54 32.77 32.81
C GLN A 30 21.91 32.10 34.05
N LEU A 31 21.83 30.76 33.98
CA LEU A 31 21.20 29.92 35.02
C LEU A 31 22.20 28.85 35.46
N HIS A 32 21.77 27.97 36.35
CA HIS A 32 22.59 26.84 36.76
C HIS A 32 22.80 25.85 35.60
N TRP A 33 24.03 25.33 35.42
CA TRP A 33 24.39 24.36 34.34
C TRP A 33 23.45 23.14 34.23
N SER A 34 22.84 22.73 35.35
CA SER A 34 21.86 21.62 35.38
C SER A 34 20.64 21.90 34.48
N MET A 35 20.25 23.17 34.33
CA MET A 35 19.15 23.54 33.43
C MET A 35 19.52 23.31 31.96
N ALA A 36 20.75 23.59 31.57
CA ALA A 36 21.26 23.31 30.22
C ALA A 36 21.25 21.80 29.97
N VAL A 37 21.64 20.99 30.95
CA VAL A 37 21.57 19.50 30.82
C VAL A 37 20.13 19.02 30.63
N VAL A 38 19.17 19.55 31.41
CA VAL A 38 17.75 19.21 31.26
C VAL A 38 17.24 19.55 29.84
N VAL A 39 17.58 20.73 29.33
CA VAL A 39 17.20 21.15 27.97
C VAL A 39 17.83 20.22 26.92
N LEU A 40 19.09 19.84 27.05
CA LEU A 40 19.74 18.90 26.13
C LEU A 40 19.10 17.51 26.16
N LEU A 41 18.80 16.99 27.35
CA LEU A 41 18.10 15.70 27.47
C LEU A 41 16.70 15.73 26.83
N ALA A 42 15.94 16.80 27.06
CA ALA A 42 14.65 17.02 26.41
C ALA A 42 14.80 17.12 24.89
N THR A 43 15.83 17.81 24.40
CA THR A 43 16.13 17.91 22.97
C THR A 43 16.43 16.55 22.36
N ILE A 44 17.30 15.76 22.99
CA ILE A 44 17.64 14.39 22.53
C ILE A 44 16.36 13.54 22.48
N PHE A 45 15.52 13.63 23.50
CA PHE A 45 14.26 12.90 23.53
C PHE A 45 13.31 13.32 22.39
N LEU A 46 13.17 14.60 22.13
CA LEU A 46 12.32 15.09 21.03
C LEU A 46 12.88 14.69 19.65
N VAL A 47 14.18 14.74 19.45
CA VAL A 47 14.86 14.26 18.23
C VAL A 47 14.63 12.77 18.05
N TYR A 48 14.77 11.99 19.13
CA TYR A 48 14.50 10.54 19.09
C TYR A 48 13.05 10.24 18.66
N LEU A 49 12.04 10.90 19.26
CA LEU A 49 10.65 10.74 18.85
C LEU A 49 10.42 11.13 17.38
N GLU A 50 11.10 12.18 16.91
CA GLU A 50 10.99 12.61 15.52
C GLU A 50 11.60 11.58 14.57
N LEU A 51 12.75 11.02 14.88
CA LEU A 51 13.40 9.98 14.09
C LEU A 51 12.55 8.71 14.01
N LEU A 52 11.95 8.26 15.11
CA LEU A 52 11.03 7.13 15.13
C LEU A 52 9.81 7.38 14.22
N THR A 53 9.24 8.57 14.27
CA THR A 53 8.14 8.97 13.39
C THR A 53 8.54 8.95 11.93
N GLN A 54 9.70 9.53 11.61
CA GLN A 54 10.23 9.57 10.24
C GLN A 54 10.48 8.16 9.67
N TRP A 55 10.87 7.22 10.53
CA TRP A 55 11.10 5.84 10.14
C TRP A 55 9.86 5.17 9.54
N SER A 56 8.68 5.46 10.08
CA SER A 56 7.39 4.91 9.61
C SER A 56 7.05 5.27 8.16
N PHE A 57 7.66 6.33 7.62
CA PHE A 57 7.44 6.80 6.25
C PHE A 57 8.64 6.58 5.32
N ARG A 58 9.61 5.80 5.76
CA ARG A 58 10.80 5.53 4.97
C ARG A 58 10.48 4.55 3.85
N ALA A 59 10.74 4.97 2.63
CA ALA A 59 10.67 4.11 1.47
C ALA A 59 11.70 2.96 1.53
N PRO A 60 11.45 1.81 0.87
CA PRO A 60 12.41 0.71 0.82
C PRO A 60 13.76 1.17 0.23
N THR A 61 14.84 0.72 0.85
CA THR A 61 16.20 1.03 0.36
C THR A 61 16.63 0.08 -0.75
N LYS A 62 16.28 -1.21 -0.62
CA LYS A 62 16.57 -2.24 -1.61
C LYS A 62 15.41 -2.32 -2.61
N ARG A 63 15.72 -2.34 -3.90
CA ARG A 63 14.76 -2.47 -4.99
C ARG A 63 14.97 -3.79 -5.72
N LYS A 64 13.88 -4.37 -6.21
CA LYS A 64 13.97 -5.46 -7.20
C LYS A 64 14.39 -4.89 -8.55
N PRO A 65 15.04 -5.68 -9.42
CA PRO A 65 15.32 -5.26 -10.78
C PRO A 65 14.03 -4.95 -11.54
N ALA A 66 14.13 -4.13 -12.58
CA ALA A 66 13.06 -3.93 -13.54
C ALA A 66 12.67 -5.27 -14.18
N LEU A 67 11.40 -5.39 -14.59
CA LEU A 67 10.97 -6.56 -15.35
C LEU A 67 11.49 -6.45 -16.79
N GLU A 68 12.35 -7.39 -17.16
CA GLU A 68 12.88 -7.56 -18.51
C GLU A 68 12.54 -8.99 -18.97
N LEU A 69 11.36 -9.16 -19.56
CA LEU A 69 10.89 -10.47 -19.99
C LEU A 69 10.20 -10.34 -21.36
N THR A 70 10.50 -11.26 -22.26
CA THR A 70 9.88 -11.33 -23.59
C THR A 70 8.36 -11.39 -23.48
N GLY A 71 7.67 -10.61 -24.32
CA GLY A 71 6.22 -10.50 -24.33
C GLY A 71 5.65 -9.48 -23.33
N TRP A 72 6.49 -8.81 -22.50
CA TRP A 72 6.10 -7.69 -21.66
C TRP A 72 6.70 -6.39 -22.20
N LYS A 73 5.87 -5.36 -22.32
CA LYS A 73 6.29 -4.04 -22.78
C LYS A 73 6.28 -3.07 -21.59
N ARG A 74 7.43 -2.48 -21.27
CA ARG A 74 7.52 -1.43 -20.27
C ARG A 74 6.89 -0.13 -20.81
N LEU A 75 6.10 0.53 -19.97
CA LEU A 75 5.54 1.86 -20.18
C LEU A 75 5.77 2.68 -18.92
N ASP A 76 6.44 3.81 -19.05
CA ASP A 76 6.63 4.75 -17.96
C ASP A 76 5.52 5.82 -18.03
N ILE A 77 4.68 5.90 -17.00
CA ILE A 77 3.60 6.89 -16.88
C ILE A 77 4.05 7.94 -15.86
N THR A 78 3.97 9.21 -16.22
CA THR A 78 4.29 10.31 -15.31
C THR A 78 3.01 10.90 -14.74
N VAL A 79 2.82 10.79 -13.43
CA VAL A 79 1.72 11.36 -12.68
C VAL A 79 2.25 12.14 -11.48
N GLU A 80 1.71 13.33 -11.21
CA GLU A 80 2.17 14.23 -10.14
C GLU A 80 3.70 14.47 -10.14
N GLY A 81 4.34 14.42 -11.31
CA GLY A 81 5.79 14.59 -11.47
C GLY A 81 6.61 13.35 -11.13
N TYR A 82 5.99 12.23 -10.81
CA TYR A 82 6.66 10.94 -10.58
C TYR A 82 6.50 10.03 -11.79
N ARG A 83 7.61 9.48 -12.27
CA ARG A 83 7.64 8.46 -13.32
C ARG A 83 7.42 7.10 -12.68
N LEU A 84 6.34 6.41 -13.07
CA LEU A 84 5.93 5.11 -12.56
C LEU A 84 6.07 4.06 -13.67
N ALA A 85 6.81 3.00 -13.39
CA ALA A 85 7.04 1.92 -14.34
C ALA A 85 5.87 0.93 -14.33
N HIS A 86 5.23 0.78 -15.48
CA HIS A 86 4.21 -0.21 -15.75
C HIS A 86 4.74 -1.21 -16.77
N TYR A 87 4.26 -2.45 -16.69
CA TYR A 87 4.63 -3.53 -17.60
C TYR A 87 3.36 -4.14 -18.15
N LEU A 88 3.22 -4.05 -19.46
CA LEU A 88 2.01 -4.37 -20.19
C LEU A 88 2.20 -5.67 -20.96
N LYS A 89 1.22 -6.56 -20.86
CA LYS A 89 1.09 -7.72 -21.73
C LYS A 89 -0.26 -7.65 -22.42
N ALA A 90 -0.25 -7.49 -23.75
CA ALA A 90 -1.47 -7.50 -24.53
C ALA A 90 -2.09 -8.89 -24.54
N GLY A 91 -3.39 -8.93 -24.35
CA GLY A 91 -4.21 -10.12 -24.48
C GLY A 91 -4.95 -10.16 -25.81
N GLU A 92 -6.04 -10.90 -25.83
CA GLU A 92 -6.95 -11.00 -26.96
C GLU A 92 -7.89 -9.77 -27.03
N PRO A 93 -8.43 -9.44 -28.22
CA PRO A 93 -9.45 -8.41 -28.34
C PRO A 93 -10.66 -8.69 -27.42
N ASN A 94 -11.25 -7.64 -26.90
CA ASN A 94 -12.47 -7.71 -26.07
C ASN A 94 -12.32 -8.52 -24.76
N LYS A 95 -11.11 -8.68 -24.25
CA LYS A 95 -10.88 -9.26 -22.92
C LYS A 95 -10.64 -8.16 -21.90
N PRO A 96 -11.01 -8.39 -20.62
CA PRO A 96 -10.78 -7.45 -19.52
C PRO A 96 -9.31 -7.19 -19.25
N VAL A 97 -9.05 -6.23 -18.35
CA VAL A 97 -7.72 -5.95 -17.81
C VAL A 97 -7.57 -6.62 -16.43
N ALA A 98 -6.46 -7.31 -16.23
CA ALA A 98 -5.97 -7.66 -14.90
C ALA A 98 -4.91 -6.62 -14.47
N TRP A 99 -5.18 -5.88 -13.39
CA TRP A 99 -4.26 -4.93 -12.79
C TRP A 99 -3.65 -5.52 -11.52
N LEU A 100 -2.34 -5.82 -11.53
CA LEU A 100 -1.68 -6.50 -10.43
C LEU A 100 -0.74 -5.58 -9.65
N CYS A 101 -0.91 -5.59 -8.34
CA CYS A 101 -0.17 -4.77 -7.38
C CYS A 101 0.62 -5.63 -6.39
N HIS A 102 1.93 -5.45 -6.35
CA HIS A 102 2.86 -6.25 -5.54
C HIS A 102 2.93 -5.82 -4.07
N GLY A 103 3.56 -6.66 -3.22
CA GLY A 103 3.79 -6.41 -1.80
C GLY A 103 4.99 -5.48 -1.51
N TRP A 104 5.14 -5.07 -0.25
CA TRP A 104 6.25 -4.27 0.24
C TRP A 104 7.61 -4.94 -0.04
N THR A 105 8.62 -4.18 -0.40
CA THR A 105 9.97 -4.63 -0.81
C THR A 105 10.00 -5.60 -2.00
N SER A 106 8.90 -5.77 -2.72
CA SER A 106 8.75 -6.59 -3.90
C SER A 106 8.91 -5.76 -5.19
N GLY A 107 8.35 -6.20 -6.32
CA GLY A 107 8.35 -5.51 -7.60
C GLY A 107 7.49 -6.27 -8.62
N ALA A 108 7.23 -5.64 -9.76
CA ALA A 108 6.43 -6.21 -10.85
C ALA A 108 6.93 -7.59 -11.31
N ILE A 109 8.24 -7.82 -11.28
CA ILE A 109 8.85 -9.13 -11.64
C ILE A 109 8.29 -10.30 -10.81
N ARG A 110 7.84 -10.04 -9.59
CA ARG A 110 7.26 -11.06 -8.71
C ARG A 110 5.76 -11.28 -8.93
N MET A 111 5.15 -10.48 -9.79
CA MET A 111 3.74 -10.61 -10.16
C MET A 111 3.54 -11.36 -11.47
N VAL A 112 4.61 -11.68 -12.22
CA VAL A 112 4.53 -12.38 -13.51
C VAL A 112 3.85 -13.74 -13.36
N ASP A 113 4.28 -14.56 -12.39
CA ASP A 113 3.69 -15.88 -12.17
C ASP A 113 2.24 -15.77 -11.68
N ARG A 114 1.94 -14.76 -10.85
CA ARG A 114 0.57 -14.45 -10.37
C ARG A 114 -0.36 -13.99 -11.49
N ALA A 115 0.20 -13.46 -12.56
CA ALA A 115 -0.56 -13.04 -13.74
C ALA A 115 -0.95 -14.21 -14.66
N LYS A 116 -0.33 -15.38 -14.47
CA LYS A 116 -0.52 -16.52 -15.38
C LYS A 116 -1.98 -16.90 -15.59
N PRO A 117 -2.86 -17.03 -14.57
CA PRO A 117 -4.27 -17.37 -14.78
C PRO A 117 -5.04 -16.38 -15.66
N PHE A 118 -4.66 -15.12 -15.65
CA PHE A 118 -5.23 -14.07 -16.51
C PHE A 118 -4.67 -14.17 -17.94
N VAL A 119 -3.35 -14.34 -18.05
CA VAL A 119 -2.66 -14.50 -19.35
C VAL A 119 -3.19 -15.71 -20.10
N ASP A 120 -3.38 -16.84 -19.41
CA ASP A 120 -3.89 -18.08 -20.01
C ASP A 120 -5.34 -17.92 -20.52
N ARG A 121 -6.08 -16.91 -20.02
CA ARG A 121 -7.44 -16.55 -20.51
C ARG A 121 -7.44 -15.45 -21.56
N GLY A 122 -6.27 -15.06 -22.05
CA GLY A 122 -6.13 -14.01 -23.04
C GLY A 122 -6.42 -12.60 -22.54
N TRP A 123 -6.40 -12.34 -21.21
CA TRP A 123 -6.66 -11.02 -20.66
C TRP A 123 -5.49 -10.07 -20.92
N ASN A 124 -5.81 -8.78 -21.04
CA ASN A 124 -4.79 -7.74 -20.96
C ASN A 124 -4.25 -7.66 -19.54
N VAL A 125 -2.94 -7.58 -19.37
CA VAL A 125 -2.34 -7.56 -18.04
C VAL A 125 -1.48 -6.33 -17.85
N VAL A 126 -1.68 -5.66 -16.73
CA VAL A 126 -0.87 -4.53 -16.25
C VAL A 126 -0.24 -4.90 -14.92
N LEU A 127 1.08 -4.99 -14.89
CA LEU A 127 1.87 -5.02 -13.67
C LEU A 127 2.49 -3.64 -13.48
N TRP A 128 2.70 -3.20 -12.25
CA TRP A 128 3.41 -1.95 -12.03
C TRP A 128 4.35 -2.06 -10.82
N ASP A 129 5.42 -1.30 -10.87
CA ASP A 129 6.27 -1.11 -9.71
C ASP A 129 5.68 0.01 -8.85
N LEU A 130 5.34 -0.29 -7.61
CA LEU A 130 4.91 0.71 -6.63
C LEU A 130 5.92 1.88 -6.57
N PRO A 131 5.49 3.10 -6.27
CA PRO A 131 6.42 4.19 -6.01
C PRO A 131 7.52 3.77 -5.03
N SER A 132 8.75 4.15 -5.29
CA SER A 132 9.95 3.75 -4.55
C SER A 132 10.37 2.28 -4.68
N HIS A 133 9.70 1.49 -5.51
CA HIS A 133 10.05 0.09 -5.80
C HIS A 133 10.47 -0.06 -7.27
N GLY A 134 11.14 -1.17 -7.59
CA GLY A 134 11.52 -1.53 -8.93
C GLY A 134 12.13 -0.36 -9.73
N ALA A 135 11.58 -0.09 -10.89
CA ALA A 135 12.00 1.00 -11.77
C ALA A 135 11.22 2.32 -11.59
N SER A 136 10.22 2.36 -10.69
CA SER A 136 9.47 3.59 -10.39
C SER A 136 10.29 4.60 -9.59
N ASP A 137 9.97 5.89 -9.74
CA ASP A 137 10.66 6.97 -9.02
C ASP A 137 10.48 6.86 -7.51
N ARG A 138 11.41 7.45 -6.77
CA ARG A 138 11.37 7.46 -5.31
C ARG A 138 10.48 8.59 -4.79
N LEU A 139 9.59 8.24 -3.87
CA LEU A 139 8.94 9.22 -3.02
C LEU A 139 9.90 9.64 -1.90
N SER A 140 9.89 10.91 -1.55
CA SER A 140 10.63 11.40 -0.38
C SER A 140 10.09 10.82 0.93
N LYS A 141 8.78 10.62 0.98
CA LYS A 141 8.02 9.93 2.01
C LYS A 141 7.08 8.95 1.34
N TRP A 142 7.07 7.72 1.81
CA TRP A 142 6.15 6.71 1.29
C TRP A 142 4.91 6.60 2.17
N SER A 143 3.74 6.62 1.56
CA SER A 143 2.48 6.27 2.22
C SER A 143 1.59 5.48 1.27
N ALA A 144 0.77 4.58 1.82
CA ALA A 144 -0.21 3.85 1.01
C ALA A 144 -1.25 4.79 0.39
N GLU A 145 -1.61 5.88 1.09
CA GLU A 145 -2.55 6.89 0.59
C GLU A 145 -2.04 7.56 -0.69
N GLN A 146 -0.80 8.09 -0.68
CA GLN A 146 -0.19 8.70 -1.86
C GLN A 146 -0.01 7.66 -2.98
N THR A 147 0.37 6.44 -2.62
CA THR A 147 0.50 5.34 -3.60
C THR A 147 -0.83 5.02 -4.25
N THR A 148 -1.95 5.02 -3.49
CA THR A 148 -3.30 4.84 -4.03
C THR A 148 -3.66 5.98 -5.00
N THR A 149 -3.37 7.22 -4.66
CA THR A 149 -3.58 8.37 -5.57
C THR A 149 -2.85 8.17 -6.90
N LEU A 150 -1.56 7.84 -6.83
CA LEU A 150 -0.75 7.61 -8.02
C LEU A 150 -1.25 6.41 -8.85
N MET A 151 -1.76 5.37 -8.20
CA MET A 151 -2.35 4.22 -8.89
C MET A 151 -3.65 4.59 -9.61
N ILE A 152 -4.58 5.27 -8.94
CA ILE A 152 -5.84 5.72 -9.53
C ILE A 152 -5.56 6.59 -10.76
N GLN A 153 -4.65 7.55 -10.65
CA GLN A 153 -4.26 8.42 -11.75
C GLN A 153 -3.59 7.64 -12.91
N SER A 154 -2.78 6.62 -12.58
CA SER A 154 -2.18 5.73 -13.60
C SER A 154 -3.23 4.89 -14.32
N MET A 155 -4.23 4.35 -13.57
CA MET A 155 -5.36 3.63 -14.17
C MET A 155 -6.16 4.52 -15.12
N ASN A 156 -6.51 5.72 -14.68
CA ASN A 156 -7.25 6.70 -15.47
C ASN A 156 -6.48 7.12 -16.73
N TRP A 157 -5.17 7.34 -16.58
CA TRP A 157 -4.31 7.67 -17.71
C TRP A 157 -4.29 6.52 -18.72
N LEU A 158 -4.11 5.28 -18.26
CA LEU A 158 -4.00 4.11 -19.13
C LEU A 158 -5.33 3.77 -19.79
N ALA A 159 -6.46 3.95 -19.09
CA ALA A 159 -7.79 3.78 -19.68
C ALA A 159 -8.03 4.75 -20.83
N LYS A 160 -7.58 6.00 -20.70
CA LYS A 160 -7.64 6.99 -21.78
C LYS A 160 -6.68 6.67 -22.95
N ASP A 161 -5.48 6.16 -22.66
CA ASP A 161 -4.48 5.80 -23.69
C ASP A 161 -4.87 4.53 -24.45
N ARG A 162 -5.56 3.60 -23.78
CA ARG A 162 -5.93 2.27 -24.29
C ARG A 162 -7.39 1.93 -24.02
N PRO A 163 -8.35 2.70 -24.52
CA PRO A 163 -9.76 2.51 -24.19
C PRO A 163 -10.27 1.11 -24.51
N ALA A 164 -9.80 0.50 -25.60
CA ALA A 164 -10.19 -0.85 -25.98
C ALA A 164 -9.79 -1.93 -24.95
N TRP A 165 -8.75 -1.71 -24.14
CA TRP A 165 -8.36 -2.63 -23.08
C TRP A 165 -9.33 -2.57 -21.91
N PHE A 166 -9.81 -1.38 -21.57
CA PHE A 166 -10.64 -1.13 -20.40
C PHE A 166 -12.15 -1.29 -20.66
N ALA A 167 -12.56 -1.40 -21.93
CA ALA A 167 -13.96 -1.50 -22.33
C ALA A 167 -14.72 -2.64 -21.63
N ASN A 168 -14.03 -3.73 -21.31
CA ASN A 168 -14.61 -4.91 -20.64
C ASN A 168 -14.27 -4.98 -19.15
N GLY A 169 -13.83 -3.87 -18.56
CA GLY A 169 -13.58 -3.72 -17.13
C GLY A 169 -12.22 -4.22 -16.65
N VAL A 170 -12.01 -4.09 -15.35
CA VAL A 170 -10.75 -4.32 -14.66
C VAL A 170 -10.95 -5.28 -13.48
N CYS A 171 -10.19 -6.36 -13.42
CA CYS A 171 -10.02 -7.14 -12.20
C CYS A 171 -8.73 -6.70 -11.50
N TYR A 172 -8.85 -6.28 -10.25
CA TYR A 172 -7.70 -5.89 -9.45
C TYR A 172 -7.14 -7.08 -8.67
N TYR A 173 -5.83 -7.24 -8.67
CA TYR A 173 -5.12 -8.23 -7.87
C TYR A 173 -4.10 -7.52 -6.96
N GLY A 174 -4.22 -7.70 -5.65
CA GLY A 174 -3.31 -7.10 -4.67
C GLY A 174 -2.70 -8.12 -3.72
N HIS A 175 -1.36 -8.19 -3.67
CA HIS A 175 -0.64 -8.98 -2.68
C HIS A 175 -0.17 -8.10 -1.51
N SER A 176 -0.43 -8.53 -0.27
CA SER A 176 0.07 -7.86 0.94
C SER A 176 -0.33 -6.36 0.98
N ILE A 177 0.64 -5.42 0.98
CA ILE A 177 0.37 -3.97 0.89
C ILE A 177 -0.37 -3.59 -0.41
N GLY A 178 -0.19 -4.36 -1.50
CA GLY A 178 -0.98 -4.19 -2.72
C GLY A 178 -2.46 -4.43 -2.48
N GLY A 179 -2.82 -5.38 -1.62
CA GLY A 179 -4.20 -5.57 -1.16
C GLY A 179 -4.72 -4.34 -0.40
N PHE A 180 -3.91 -3.76 0.47
CA PHE A 180 -4.26 -2.57 1.23
C PHE A 180 -4.49 -1.33 0.34
N ILE A 181 -3.69 -1.19 -0.72
CA ILE A 181 -3.89 -0.17 -1.76
C ILE A 181 -5.20 -0.42 -2.52
N GLY A 182 -5.52 -1.67 -2.86
CA GLY A 182 -6.79 -2.06 -3.45
C GLY A 182 -7.99 -1.71 -2.58
N LEU A 183 -7.93 -2.02 -1.28
CA LEU A 183 -8.96 -1.64 -0.31
C LEU A 183 -9.17 -0.11 -0.28
N ARG A 184 -8.09 0.67 -0.31
CA ARG A 184 -8.21 2.12 -0.36
C ARG A 184 -8.80 2.61 -1.68
N THR A 185 -8.46 1.96 -2.79
CA THR A 185 -9.04 2.26 -4.10
C THR A 185 -10.54 1.99 -4.10
N SER A 186 -11.01 0.91 -3.47
CA SER A 186 -12.45 0.63 -3.35
C SER A 186 -13.21 1.75 -2.63
N ARG A 187 -12.61 2.39 -1.62
CA ARG A 187 -13.16 3.55 -0.93
C ARG A 187 -13.16 4.81 -1.79
N ARG A 188 -12.13 4.98 -2.61
CA ARG A 188 -11.90 6.15 -3.47
C ARG A 188 -12.36 5.91 -4.92
N ARG A 189 -13.29 4.99 -5.10
CA ARG A 189 -13.76 4.57 -6.42
C ARG A 189 -14.30 5.72 -7.28
N SER A 190 -14.91 6.74 -6.67
CA SER A 190 -15.41 7.93 -7.37
C SER A 190 -14.31 8.75 -8.07
N GLU A 191 -13.03 8.47 -7.80
CA GLU A 191 -11.90 9.12 -8.46
C GLU A 191 -11.43 8.34 -9.70
N LEU A 192 -11.92 7.12 -9.90
CA LEU A 192 -11.75 6.40 -11.17
C LEU A 192 -12.67 7.03 -12.23
N THR A 193 -12.16 7.15 -13.47
CA THR A 193 -12.99 7.58 -14.59
C THR A 193 -14.04 6.54 -14.94
N SER A 194 -15.08 6.94 -15.66
CA SER A 194 -16.15 6.04 -16.14
C SER A 194 -15.62 4.87 -16.96
N ASP A 195 -14.46 5.04 -17.58
CA ASP A 195 -13.82 3.99 -18.39
C ASP A 195 -13.17 2.88 -17.55
N VAL A 196 -13.00 3.09 -16.23
CA VAL A 196 -12.44 2.12 -15.29
C VAL A 196 -13.55 1.47 -14.49
N ASN A 197 -14.17 0.43 -15.05
CA ASN A 197 -15.16 -0.37 -14.34
C ASN A 197 -14.48 -1.55 -13.61
N ILE A 198 -14.57 -1.58 -12.28
CA ILE A 198 -14.02 -2.70 -11.50
C ILE A 198 -15.00 -3.88 -11.54
N LEU A 199 -14.53 -5.03 -12.03
CA LEU A 199 -15.28 -6.28 -12.10
C LEU A 199 -15.18 -7.10 -10.82
N GLY A 200 -14.01 -7.06 -10.16
CA GLY A 200 -13.77 -7.81 -8.95
C GLY A 200 -12.38 -7.56 -8.38
N TRP A 201 -12.19 -8.07 -7.17
CA TRP A 201 -10.98 -7.91 -6.38
C TRP A 201 -10.39 -9.28 -6.03
N VAL A 202 -9.10 -9.43 -6.21
CA VAL A 202 -8.33 -10.58 -5.74
C VAL A 202 -7.33 -10.10 -4.70
N PHE A 203 -7.41 -10.61 -3.50
CA PHE A 203 -6.50 -10.29 -2.42
C PHE A 203 -5.72 -11.53 -1.99
N GLU A 204 -4.40 -11.51 -2.20
CA GLU A 204 -3.50 -12.55 -1.71
C GLU A 204 -2.83 -12.06 -0.43
N SER A 205 -3.14 -12.69 0.70
CA SER A 205 -2.62 -12.35 2.04
C SER A 205 -2.57 -10.83 2.27
N PRO A 206 -3.71 -10.12 2.19
CA PRO A 206 -3.74 -8.67 2.18
C PRO A 206 -3.44 -8.09 3.57
N MET A 207 -2.74 -6.97 3.60
CA MET A 207 -2.79 -6.07 4.76
C MET A 207 -4.17 -5.40 4.79
N THR A 208 -4.80 -5.31 5.97
CA THR A 208 -6.13 -4.72 6.13
C THR A 208 -6.19 -3.60 7.17
N GLY A 209 -5.06 -3.26 7.75
CA GLY A 209 -4.99 -2.17 8.71
C GLY A 209 -3.57 -1.84 9.15
N TYR A 210 -3.42 -0.63 9.69
CA TYR A 210 -2.16 -0.13 10.23
C TYR A 210 -1.98 -0.43 11.72
N THR A 211 -3.04 -0.78 12.45
CA THR A 211 -2.98 -1.01 13.91
C THR A 211 -1.96 -2.08 14.25
N GLU A 212 -1.99 -3.23 13.58
CA GLU A 212 -1.07 -4.34 13.80
C GLU A 212 0.36 -3.96 13.35
N ILE A 213 0.48 -3.31 12.21
CA ILE A 213 1.78 -2.86 11.66
C ILE A 213 2.45 -1.84 12.60
N HIS A 214 1.66 -0.91 13.17
CA HIS A 214 2.18 0.03 14.15
C HIS A 214 2.66 -0.68 15.42
N ALA A 215 1.88 -1.62 15.94
CA ALA A 215 2.25 -2.42 17.11
C ALA A 215 3.51 -3.24 16.86
N GLU A 216 3.60 -3.93 15.71
CA GLU A 216 4.79 -4.68 15.28
C GLU A 216 6.02 -3.77 15.16
N THR A 217 5.87 -2.60 14.53
CA THR A 217 6.93 -1.60 14.37
C THR A 217 7.41 -1.12 15.75
N CYS A 218 6.50 -0.83 16.67
CA CYS A 218 6.86 -0.44 18.04
C CYS A 218 7.63 -1.54 18.76
N ASN A 219 7.26 -2.80 18.58
CA ASN A 219 7.95 -3.96 19.17
C ASN A 219 9.34 -4.13 18.55
N LEU A 220 9.45 -4.09 17.22
CA LEU A 220 10.71 -4.21 16.48
C LEU A 220 11.71 -3.14 16.90
N LEU A 221 11.27 -1.89 17.01
CA LEU A 221 12.07 -0.75 17.44
C LEU A 221 12.23 -0.66 18.96
N ARG A 222 11.68 -1.62 19.72
CA ARG A 222 11.71 -1.67 21.19
C ARG A 222 11.23 -0.37 21.83
N ILE A 223 10.20 0.25 21.26
CA ILE A 223 9.63 1.50 21.80
C ILE A 223 8.92 1.20 23.12
N PRO A 224 9.33 1.83 24.25
CA PRO A 224 8.67 1.65 25.54
C PRO A 224 7.18 1.96 25.46
N HIS A 225 6.33 1.16 26.09
CA HIS A 225 4.87 1.30 26.03
C HIS A 225 4.40 2.73 26.36
N ARG A 226 5.01 3.38 27.34
CA ARG A 226 4.69 4.77 27.73
C ARG A 226 4.94 5.82 26.66
N LEU A 227 5.82 5.53 25.67
CA LEU A 227 6.14 6.44 24.58
C LEU A 227 5.31 6.20 23.33
N ARG A 228 4.68 5.02 23.19
CA ARG A 228 3.91 4.66 21.99
C ARG A 228 2.79 5.65 21.66
N PRO A 229 2.00 6.19 22.63
CA PRO A 229 0.99 7.20 22.30
C PRO A 229 1.59 8.49 21.72
N TRP A 230 2.76 8.90 22.18
CA TRP A 230 3.46 10.09 21.67
C TRP A 230 3.97 9.88 20.24
N VAL A 231 4.57 8.70 19.98
CA VAL A 231 5.01 8.31 18.64
C VAL A 231 3.80 8.23 17.69
N LEU A 232 2.70 7.61 18.13
CA LEU A 232 1.48 7.51 17.34
C LEU A 232 0.90 8.88 17.00
N ALA A 233 0.76 9.77 18.00
CA ALA A 233 0.25 11.12 17.77
C ALA A 233 1.12 11.93 16.79
N LYS A 234 2.45 11.73 16.81
CA LYS A 234 3.37 12.33 15.84
C LYS A 234 3.22 11.68 14.45
N THR A 235 3.08 10.35 14.39
CA THR A 235 2.89 9.60 13.16
C THR A 235 1.60 10.03 12.44
N ILE A 236 0.49 10.14 13.15
CA ILE A 236 -0.80 10.62 12.60
C ILE A 236 -0.64 12.06 12.06
N ARG A 237 -0.05 12.97 12.84
CA ARG A 237 0.19 14.35 12.36
C ARG A 237 1.07 14.40 11.11
N HIS A 238 2.06 13.52 11.04
CA HIS A 238 2.96 13.44 9.90
C HIS A 238 2.23 12.87 8.67
N PHE A 239 1.47 11.77 8.85
CA PHE A 239 0.63 11.20 7.81
C PHE A 239 -0.31 12.24 7.20
N ASN A 240 -1.03 12.98 8.04
CA ASN A 240 -1.95 14.03 7.57
C ASN A 240 -1.23 15.15 6.82
N ALA A 241 0.01 15.48 7.22
CA ALA A 241 0.77 16.52 6.54
C ALA A 241 1.24 16.11 5.13
N ILE A 242 1.58 14.84 4.93
CA ILE A 242 2.00 14.34 3.61
C ILE A 242 0.83 13.98 2.70
N ASN A 243 -0.36 13.73 3.27
CA ASN A 243 -1.57 13.34 2.53
C ASN A 243 -2.68 14.40 2.62
N SER A 244 -2.32 15.66 2.76
CA SER A 244 -3.27 16.77 3.00
C SER A 244 -4.34 16.95 1.92
N ALA A 245 -4.11 16.45 0.72
CA ALA A 245 -5.06 16.55 -0.40
C ALA A 245 -6.25 15.57 -0.30
N VAL A 246 -6.15 14.52 0.52
CA VAL A 246 -7.12 13.39 0.51
C VAL A 246 -7.92 13.30 1.81
N GLY A 247 -7.70 14.20 2.74
CA GLY A 247 -8.31 14.19 4.07
C GLY A 247 -7.41 13.53 5.12
N GLY A 248 -7.65 13.85 6.39
CA GLY A 248 -6.85 13.38 7.50
C GLY A 248 -7.41 12.11 8.15
N VAL A 249 -6.55 11.43 8.90
CA VAL A 249 -6.94 10.39 9.86
C VAL A 249 -6.81 10.96 11.27
N SER A 250 -7.70 10.57 12.16
CA SER A 250 -7.67 10.98 13.58
C SER A 250 -7.03 9.91 14.47
N SER A 251 -7.13 8.65 14.02
CA SER A 251 -6.66 7.46 14.74
C SER A 251 -6.16 6.39 13.77
N LEU A 252 -5.56 5.32 14.28
CA LEU A 252 -5.20 4.15 13.46
C LEU A 252 -6.42 3.44 12.88
N SER A 253 -7.56 3.44 13.60
CA SER A 253 -8.80 2.82 13.09
C SER A 253 -9.31 3.47 11.80
N ASP A 254 -8.97 4.72 11.52
CA ASP A 254 -9.30 5.38 10.26
C ASP A 254 -8.45 4.85 9.09
N ALA A 255 -7.31 4.23 9.41
CA ALA A 255 -6.43 3.55 8.47
C ALA A 255 -6.58 2.02 8.51
N ASP A 256 -7.61 1.50 9.16
CA ASP A 256 -7.99 0.09 9.18
C ASP A 256 -9.32 -0.12 8.44
N MET A 257 -9.59 -1.33 7.93
CA MET A 257 -10.93 -1.70 7.50
C MET A 257 -11.92 -1.63 8.69
N PRO A 258 -13.17 -1.17 8.48
CA PRO A 258 -13.80 -0.80 7.20
C PRO A 258 -13.54 0.65 6.75
N ALA A 259 -13.01 1.53 7.61
CA ALA A 259 -12.85 2.95 7.30
C ALA A 259 -11.88 3.18 6.13
N TRP A 260 -10.84 2.35 6.02
CA TRP A 260 -9.87 2.43 4.92
C TRP A 260 -10.50 2.06 3.57
N GLY A 261 -11.40 1.10 3.54
CA GLY A 261 -12.17 0.69 2.36
C GLY A 261 -12.74 -0.71 2.51
N VAL A 262 -13.83 -0.97 1.79
CA VAL A 262 -14.49 -2.28 1.69
C VAL A 262 -14.90 -2.48 0.23
N PRO A 263 -14.55 -3.60 -0.40
CA PRO A 263 -15.01 -3.95 -1.73
C PRO A 263 -16.55 -4.07 -1.81
N ARG A 264 -17.09 -3.72 -2.96
CA ARG A 264 -18.52 -3.84 -3.26
C ARG A 264 -18.80 -4.75 -4.47
N GLU A 265 -17.76 -5.31 -5.02
CA GLU A 265 -17.76 -6.24 -6.13
C GLU A 265 -17.33 -7.63 -5.64
N PRO A 266 -17.54 -8.70 -6.44
CA PRO A 266 -17.02 -10.03 -6.15
C PRO A 266 -15.56 -9.97 -5.72
N THR A 267 -15.25 -10.60 -4.60
CA THR A 267 -13.93 -10.54 -3.96
C THR A 267 -13.41 -11.94 -3.66
N LEU A 268 -12.25 -12.26 -4.17
CA LEU A 268 -11.53 -13.48 -3.84
C LEU A 268 -10.44 -13.18 -2.80
N LEU A 269 -10.48 -13.86 -1.67
CA LEU A 269 -9.38 -13.92 -0.72
C LEU A 269 -8.63 -15.24 -0.89
N VAL A 270 -7.34 -15.16 -1.20
CA VAL A 270 -6.42 -16.29 -1.17
C VAL A 270 -5.42 -16.04 -0.05
N GLN A 271 -5.56 -16.77 1.05
CA GLN A 271 -4.81 -16.52 2.26
C GLN A 271 -3.79 -17.61 2.55
N ALA A 272 -2.52 -17.23 2.75
CA ALA A 272 -1.52 -18.10 3.35
C ALA A 272 -1.93 -18.46 4.79
N SER A 273 -1.94 -19.74 5.13
CA SER A 273 -2.32 -20.20 6.48
C SER A 273 -1.36 -21.29 6.95
N PRO A 274 -0.47 -21.00 7.93
CA PRO A 274 -0.37 -19.72 8.67
C PRO A 274 0.31 -18.60 7.87
N ASP A 275 -0.10 -17.35 8.14
CA ASP A 275 0.60 -16.17 7.63
C ASP A 275 1.65 -15.69 8.65
N ASN A 276 2.89 -16.10 8.45
CA ASN A 276 4.00 -15.78 9.36
C ASN A 276 4.47 -14.32 9.26
N ARG A 277 3.93 -13.52 8.34
CA ARG A 277 4.35 -12.12 8.12
C ARG A 277 3.36 -11.10 8.67
N LEU A 278 2.08 -11.27 8.38
CA LEU A 278 1.02 -10.36 8.81
C LEU A 278 0.20 -10.91 9.98
N GLY A 279 0.23 -12.24 10.17
CA GLY A 279 -0.61 -12.92 11.16
C GLY A 279 -2.08 -13.01 10.73
N GLU A 280 -2.88 -13.61 11.58
CA GLU A 280 -4.26 -13.96 11.27
C GLU A 280 -5.23 -12.77 11.30
N ARG A 281 -4.98 -11.77 12.13
CA ARG A 281 -5.88 -10.64 12.34
C ARG A 281 -6.24 -9.86 11.08
N HIS A 282 -5.37 -9.86 10.07
CA HIS A 282 -5.64 -9.14 8.83
C HIS A 282 -6.73 -9.83 8.00
N HIS A 283 -6.63 -11.13 7.80
CA HIS A 283 -7.66 -11.84 7.05
C HIS A 283 -8.96 -12.01 7.86
N GLU A 284 -8.88 -12.24 9.17
CA GLU A 284 -10.05 -12.26 10.06
C GLU A 284 -10.84 -10.95 9.99
N ARG A 285 -10.17 -9.80 10.01
CA ARG A 285 -10.82 -8.50 9.85
C ARG A 285 -11.56 -8.40 8.50
N LEU A 286 -10.94 -8.83 7.42
CA LEU A 286 -11.55 -8.79 6.08
C LEU A 286 -12.77 -9.70 6.03
N THR A 287 -12.65 -10.95 6.48
CA THR A 287 -13.76 -11.90 6.47
C THR A 287 -14.93 -11.44 7.34
N GLN A 288 -14.67 -11.03 8.59
CA GLN A 288 -15.70 -10.53 9.50
C GLN A 288 -16.46 -9.31 8.95
N ILE A 289 -15.77 -8.43 8.20
CA ILE A 289 -16.43 -7.28 7.58
C ILE A 289 -17.24 -7.71 6.36
N MET A 290 -16.69 -8.58 5.51
CA MET A 290 -17.32 -9.02 4.27
C MET A 290 -18.45 -10.05 4.49
N GLU A 291 -18.52 -10.69 5.65
CA GLU A 291 -19.62 -11.59 6.05
C GLU A 291 -20.86 -10.84 6.56
N LYS A 292 -20.76 -9.52 6.76
CA LYS A 292 -21.93 -8.73 7.15
C LYS A 292 -23.01 -8.72 6.06
N PRO A 293 -24.31 -8.59 6.44
CA PRO A 293 -25.42 -8.64 5.48
C PRO A 293 -25.28 -7.73 4.27
N GLU A 294 -24.70 -6.53 4.45
CA GLU A 294 -24.48 -5.57 3.37
C GLU A 294 -23.45 -6.01 2.32
N HIS A 295 -22.66 -7.06 2.61
CA HIS A 295 -21.64 -7.62 1.72
C HIS A 295 -21.85 -9.11 1.44
N ALA A 296 -22.98 -9.67 1.86
CA ALA A 296 -23.27 -11.09 1.75
C ALA A 296 -23.11 -11.59 0.31
N GLY A 297 -22.41 -12.70 0.13
CA GLY A 297 -22.19 -13.33 -1.17
C GLY A 297 -21.10 -12.69 -2.03
N LEU A 298 -20.47 -11.61 -1.57
CA LEU A 298 -19.38 -10.98 -2.33
C LEU A 298 -18.00 -11.63 -2.08
N LEU A 299 -17.81 -12.30 -0.95
CA LEU A 299 -16.51 -12.89 -0.58
C LEU A 299 -16.47 -14.38 -0.85
N THR A 300 -15.47 -14.82 -1.60
CA THR A 300 -15.00 -16.21 -1.67
C THR A 300 -13.64 -16.27 -1.00
N ALA A 301 -13.45 -17.08 0.03
CA ALA A 301 -12.21 -17.16 0.79
C ALA A 301 -11.61 -18.56 0.74
N HIS A 302 -10.31 -18.63 0.45
CA HIS A 302 -9.52 -19.86 0.44
C HIS A 302 -8.27 -19.70 1.30
N TYR A 303 -8.05 -20.65 2.20
CA TYR A 303 -6.89 -20.71 3.10
C TYR A 303 -5.98 -21.83 2.62
N LEU A 304 -4.75 -21.49 2.23
CA LEU A 304 -3.81 -22.40 1.60
C LEU A 304 -2.59 -22.64 2.50
N SER A 305 -2.39 -23.89 2.91
CA SER A 305 -1.27 -24.27 3.78
C SER A 305 0.07 -24.39 3.05
N ASP A 306 0.03 -24.54 1.71
CA ASP A 306 1.20 -24.58 0.84
C ASP A 306 1.60 -23.20 0.29
N LEU A 307 0.84 -22.16 0.62
CA LEU A 307 1.14 -20.78 0.29
C LEU A 307 1.92 -20.12 1.44
N SER A 308 3.00 -19.43 1.12
CA SER A 308 3.72 -18.58 2.07
C SER A 308 3.55 -17.11 1.68
N HIS A 309 3.48 -16.22 2.67
CA HIS A 309 3.30 -14.79 2.44
C HIS A 309 4.35 -14.18 1.48
N SER A 310 5.60 -14.56 1.62
CA SER A 310 6.72 -13.89 0.91
C SER A 310 7.47 -14.76 -0.10
N GLY A 311 7.20 -16.04 -0.20
CA GLY A 311 8.03 -16.99 -0.95
C GLY A 311 7.40 -17.57 -2.20
N SER A 312 6.08 -17.68 -2.22
CA SER A 312 5.35 -18.43 -3.25
C SER A 312 5.06 -17.58 -4.47
N HIS A 313 6.04 -17.45 -5.37
CA HIS A 313 5.79 -16.80 -6.66
C HIS A 313 4.96 -17.71 -7.55
N MET A 314 5.38 -18.96 -7.71
CA MET A 314 4.60 -20.02 -8.32
C MET A 314 3.85 -20.78 -7.21
N SER A 315 2.55 -20.92 -7.35
CA SER A 315 1.68 -21.69 -6.46
C SER A 315 0.51 -22.27 -7.28
N PRO A 316 0.59 -23.57 -7.62
CA PRO A 316 -0.47 -24.24 -8.37
C PRO A 316 -1.82 -24.18 -7.67
N SER A 317 -1.86 -24.29 -6.34
CA SER A 317 -3.08 -24.23 -5.55
C SER A 317 -3.76 -22.85 -5.64
N ARG A 318 -2.97 -21.75 -5.49
CA ARG A 318 -3.46 -20.38 -5.70
C ARG A 318 -3.99 -20.20 -7.12
N ASP A 319 -3.23 -20.66 -8.11
CA ASP A 319 -3.58 -20.48 -9.51
C ASP A 319 -4.84 -21.26 -9.89
N ALA A 320 -5.05 -22.46 -9.30
CA ALA A 320 -6.27 -23.24 -9.45
C ALA A 320 -7.49 -22.52 -8.84
N VAL A 321 -7.37 -22.04 -7.60
CA VAL A 321 -8.43 -21.27 -6.91
C VAL A 321 -8.80 -20.02 -7.70
N LEU A 322 -7.80 -19.24 -8.12
CA LEU A 322 -8.00 -18.04 -8.92
C LEU A 322 -8.67 -18.37 -10.24
N SER A 323 -8.25 -19.44 -10.91
CA SER A 323 -8.82 -19.88 -12.18
C SER A 323 -10.31 -20.24 -12.05
N ALA A 324 -10.65 -21.04 -11.04
CA ALA A 324 -12.05 -21.42 -10.79
C ALA A 324 -12.92 -20.18 -10.50
N TRP A 325 -12.44 -19.28 -9.65
CA TRP A 325 -13.16 -18.06 -9.33
C TRP A 325 -13.37 -17.13 -10.53
N LEU A 326 -12.35 -16.98 -11.40
CA LEU A 326 -12.48 -16.21 -12.64
C LEU A 326 -13.54 -16.80 -13.59
N ASP A 327 -13.62 -18.13 -13.66
CA ASP A 327 -14.59 -18.82 -14.51
C ASP A 327 -16.03 -18.73 -13.96
N GLU A 328 -16.21 -18.75 -12.64
CA GLU A 328 -17.53 -18.70 -12.01
C GLU A 328 -18.09 -17.28 -11.88
N CYS A 329 -17.31 -16.35 -11.33
CA CYS A 329 -17.81 -15.04 -10.90
C CYS A 329 -17.76 -13.97 -11.99
N LEU A 330 -16.76 -13.99 -12.87
CA LEU A 330 -16.57 -12.89 -13.82
C LEU A 330 -17.15 -13.20 -15.23
N ILE A 331 -17.35 -14.44 -15.60
CA ILE A 331 -18.02 -14.79 -16.87
C ILE A 331 -19.52 -14.49 -16.77
N HIS A 332 -20.15 -14.72 -15.63
CA HIS A 332 -21.59 -14.47 -15.42
C HIS A 332 -21.95 -12.97 -15.35
N SER A 333 -21.00 -12.11 -15.03
CA SER A 333 -21.20 -10.64 -15.01
C SER A 333 -21.26 -10.02 -16.42
N SER A 334 -20.86 -10.75 -17.44
CA SER A 334 -20.87 -10.29 -18.84
C SER A 334 -22.20 -10.58 -19.56
N SER A 335 -23.15 -11.22 -18.90
CA SER A 335 -24.42 -11.69 -19.49
C SER A 335 -25.66 -10.94 -18.95
N VAL A 336 -25.48 -9.89 -18.18
CA VAL A 336 -26.52 -8.96 -17.68
C VAL A 336 -26.24 -7.52 -18.21
#